data_064321218d9064e6917471e036c4bdac
#
_entry.id   064321218d9064e6917471e036c4bdac
#
_cell.length_a   1.000
_cell.length_b   1.000
_cell.length_c   1.000
_cell.angle_alpha   90.00
_cell.angle_beta   90.00
_cell.angle_gamma   90.00
#
_symmetry.space_group_name_H-M   'P 1'
#
loop_
_entity.id
_entity.type
_entity.pdbx_description
1 polymer ?
#
loop_
_entity_poly.entity_id
_entity_poly.type
_entity_poly.pdbx_seq_one_letter_code
_entity_poly.pdbx_strand_id
1 'polypeptide(L)'
;MGQACVCMVLPLLLKKPKDNAMTTRSHHDNVEKQFGSQASAYLSSAVHASGRDLQRLAERLADFPQAHVLDMGCGAGHASFAAAGQVAQVTAYDLSSQMLEVVAQAARDKGFANIATQQGYAESLPFADASFDVAISRYSAHHWHDVGQALREVKRVLKPGGVMIIMDVMSPGHPVRDVWLQTVEALRDTSHVRNYSSGEWLAMASEAGLVINHLLT
;
A
#
# COMPACT_ATOMS: atom_id res chain seq x y z
N MET A 1 -12.47 45.14 -33.61
CA MET A 1 -11.98 45.87 -32.43
C MET A 1 -11.99 44.88 -31.28
N GLY A 2 -10.84 44.25 -31.02
CA GLY A 2 -10.69 43.27 -29.96
C GLY A 2 -10.19 43.97 -28.71
N GLN A 3 -10.92 43.84 -27.60
CA GLN A 3 -10.46 44.26 -26.29
C GLN A 3 -9.57 43.16 -25.71
N ALA A 4 -8.29 43.44 -25.52
CA ALA A 4 -7.36 42.61 -24.76
C ALA A 4 -7.62 42.83 -23.27
N CYS A 5 -7.97 41.77 -22.56
CA CYS A 5 -8.08 41.77 -21.11
C CYS A 5 -6.68 41.52 -20.51
N VAL A 6 -6.07 42.54 -19.91
CA VAL A 6 -4.81 42.42 -19.19
C VAL A 6 -5.13 41.98 -17.77
N CYS A 7 -4.80 40.74 -17.44
CA CYS A 7 -4.89 40.21 -16.07
C CYS A 7 -3.60 40.60 -15.31
N MET A 8 -3.68 41.63 -14.46
CA MET A 8 -2.60 42.00 -13.56
C MET A 8 -2.60 41.08 -12.34
N VAL A 9 -1.62 40.18 -12.24
CA VAL A 9 -1.36 39.38 -11.02
C VAL A 9 -0.49 40.21 -10.09
N LEU A 10 -1.08 40.77 -9.04
CA LEU A 10 -0.30 41.37 -7.96
C LEU A 10 0.34 40.23 -7.14
N PRO A 11 1.64 40.30 -6.80
CA PRO A 11 2.24 39.35 -5.87
C PRO A 11 1.68 39.61 -4.46
N LEU A 12 0.92 38.65 -3.95
CA LEU A 12 0.53 38.62 -2.54
C LEU A 12 1.78 38.34 -1.71
N LEU A 13 2.33 39.33 -1.03
CA LEU A 13 3.34 39.14 -0.01
C LEU A 13 2.69 38.46 1.20
N LEU A 14 2.64 37.14 1.17
CA LEU A 14 2.29 36.35 2.35
C LEU A 14 3.42 36.50 3.39
N LYS A 15 3.13 37.25 4.46
CA LYS A 15 3.94 37.20 5.68
C LYS A 15 3.98 35.75 6.14
N LYS A 16 5.19 35.18 6.27
CA LYS A 16 5.37 33.86 6.90
C LYS A 16 4.66 33.89 8.27
N PRO A 17 3.77 32.93 8.55
CA PRO A 17 3.25 32.78 9.91
C PRO A 17 4.42 32.51 10.84
N LYS A 18 4.43 33.15 11.99
CA LYS A 18 5.35 32.84 13.09
C LYS A 18 5.10 31.39 13.49
N ASP A 19 6.17 30.62 13.62
CA ASP A 19 6.15 29.24 14.08
C ASP A 19 5.40 29.12 15.41
N ASN A 20 4.10 28.85 15.34
CA ASN A 20 3.40 28.19 16.41
C ASN A 20 3.66 26.70 16.20
N ALA A 21 4.50 26.12 17.04
CA ALA A 21 4.80 24.70 17.05
C ALA A 21 3.55 23.90 17.48
N MET A 22 2.53 23.86 16.62
CA MET A 22 1.68 22.69 16.54
C MET A 22 2.54 21.63 15.85
N THR A 23 2.97 20.65 16.62
CA THR A 23 3.60 19.43 16.07
C THR A 23 2.58 18.80 15.12
N THR A 24 2.67 19.13 13.84
CA THR A 24 1.96 18.42 12.78
C THR A 24 2.55 17.02 12.80
N ARG A 25 1.75 16.05 13.30
CA ARG A 25 2.12 14.64 13.21
C ARG A 25 2.36 14.32 11.75
N SER A 26 3.42 13.57 11.47
CA SER A 26 3.65 13.08 10.12
C SER A 26 2.49 12.16 9.70
N HIS A 27 2.23 12.02 8.41
CA HIS A 27 1.23 11.08 7.91
C HIS A 27 1.49 9.65 8.43
N HIS A 28 2.76 9.25 8.46
CA HIS A 28 3.18 7.94 8.98
C HIS A 28 2.82 7.75 10.47
N ASP A 29 2.97 8.78 11.32
CA ASP A 29 2.56 8.72 12.73
C ASP A 29 1.05 8.51 12.85
N ASN A 30 0.25 9.08 11.94
CA ASN A 30 -1.19 8.88 11.92
C ASN A 30 -1.57 7.45 11.55
N VAL A 31 -0.93 6.87 10.52
CA VAL A 31 -1.13 5.48 10.11
C VAL A 31 -0.74 4.52 11.24
N GLU A 32 0.43 4.70 11.85
CA GLU A 32 0.89 3.85 12.96
C GLU A 32 -0.07 3.92 14.16
N LYS A 33 -0.54 5.11 14.52
CA LYS A 33 -1.50 5.29 15.61
C LYS A 33 -2.85 4.64 15.30
N GLN A 34 -3.34 4.74 14.06
CA GLN A 34 -4.61 4.18 13.63
C GLN A 34 -4.62 2.65 13.74
N PHE A 35 -3.57 2.00 13.28
CA PHE A 35 -3.52 0.56 13.14
C PHE A 35 -2.79 -0.17 14.28
N GLY A 36 -1.73 0.42 14.85
CA GLY A 36 -0.91 -0.24 15.86
C GLY A 36 -1.70 -0.72 17.07
N SER A 37 -2.54 0.13 17.66
CA SER A 37 -3.35 -0.21 18.84
C SER A 37 -4.43 -1.27 18.58
N GLN A 38 -4.75 -1.58 17.33
CA GLN A 38 -5.80 -2.51 16.92
C GLN A 38 -5.26 -3.79 16.25
N ALA A 39 -3.95 -3.98 16.24
CA ALA A 39 -3.28 -5.05 15.49
C ALA A 39 -3.85 -6.46 15.79
N SER A 40 -4.11 -6.78 17.05
CA SER A 40 -4.70 -8.08 17.45
C SER A 40 -6.16 -8.25 17.00
N ALA A 41 -6.93 -7.16 16.97
CA ALA A 41 -8.32 -7.19 16.47
C ALA A 41 -8.36 -7.43 14.96
N TYR A 42 -7.42 -6.88 14.20
CA TYR A 42 -7.30 -7.12 12.76
C TYR A 42 -6.97 -8.58 12.44
N LEU A 43 -6.14 -9.25 13.26
CA LEU A 43 -5.81 -10.66 13.07
C LEU A 43 -7.05 -11.57 13.17
N SER A 44 -7.97 -11.28 14.10
CA SER A 44 -9.19 -12.06 14.31
C SER A 44 -10.39 -11.61 13.45
N SER A 45 -10.25 -10.54 12.67
CA SER A 45 -11.31 -10.01 11.85
C SER A 45 -11.67 -10.95 10.69
N ALA A 46 -12.87 -11.53 10.73
CA ALA A 46 -13.35 -12.44 9.69
C ALA A 46 -13.37 -11.81 8.27
N VAL A 47 -13.61 -10.50 8.20
CA VAL A 47 -13.61 -9.75 6.92
C VAL A 47 -12.22 -9.71 6.28
N HIS A 48 -11.16 -9.63 7.10
CA HIS A 48 -9.78 -9.57 6.61
C HIS A 48 -9.13 -10.96 6.50
N ALA A 49 -9.56 -11.91 7.36
CA ALA A 49 -8.97 -13.25 7.45
C ALA A 49 -9.42 -14.21 6.34
N SER A 50 -10.51 -13.91 5.64
CA SER A 50 -11.04 -14.77 4.58
C SER A 50 -11.62 -13.93 3.43
N GLY A 51 -11.42 -14.39 2.20
CA GLY A 51 -11.93 -13.72 1.02
C GLY A 51 -11.49 -14.41 -0.27
N ARG A 52 -12.23 -14.20 -1.36
CA ARG A 52 -11.88 -14.72 -2.68
C ARG A 52 -10.57 -14.14 -3.21
N ASP A 53 -10.21 -12.96 -2.77
CA ASP A 53 -8.95 -12.27 -3.08
C ASP A 53 -7.75 -13.05 -2.52
N LEU A 54 -7.79 -13.52 -1.27
CA LEU A 54 -6.74 -14.35 -0.69
C LEU A 54 -6.64 -15.73 -1.37
N GLN A 55 -7.77 -16.33 -1.74
CA GLN A 55 -7.77 -17.58 -2.50
C GLN A 55 -7.12 -17.40 -3.87
N ARG A 56 -7.50 -16.36 -4.62
CA ARG A 56 -6.88 -16.00 -5.91
C ARG A 56 -5.40 -15.68 -5.79
N LEU A 57 -4.99 -15.01 -4.69
CA LEU A 57 -3.59 -14.76 -4.40
C LEU A 57 -2.83 -16.08 -4.25
N ALA A 58 -3.33 -17.01 -3.42
CA ALA A 58 -2.71 -18.31 -3.21
C ALA A 58 -2.63 -19.13 -4.51
N GLU A 59 -3.71 -19.17 -5.29
CA GLU A 59 -3.75 -19.83 -6.61
C GLU A 59 -2.70 -19.24 -7.56
N ARG A 60 -2.56 -17.92 -7.59
CA ARG A 60 -1.58 -17.24 -8.44
C ARG A 60 -0.14 -17.48 -8.01
N LEU A 61 0.11 -17.52 -6.70
CA LEU A 61 1.44 -17.77 -6.13
C LEU A 61 1.88 -19.23 -6.26
N ALA A 62 0.97 -20.18 -6.44
CA ALA A 62 1.29 -21.58 -6.71
C ALA A 62 2.13 -21.77 -7.99
N ASP A 63 2.10 -20.82 -8.93
CA ASP A 63 2.96 -20.79 -10.10
C ASP A 63 4.43 -20.43 -9.77
N PHE A 64 4.70 -19.96 -8.54
CA PHE A 64 6.00 -19.44 -8.10
C PHE A 64 6.53 -20.11 -6.81
N PRO A 65 6.62 -21.45 -6.74
CA PRO A 65 6.92 -22.16 -5.48
C PRO A 65 8.30 -21.84 -4.88
N GLN A 66 9.24 -21.34 -5.69
CA GLN A 66 10.57 -20.94 -5.21
C GLN A 66 10.71 -19.44 -4.99
N ALA A 67 9.60 -18.68 -5.08
CA ALA A 67 9.66 -17.23 -4.98
C ALA A 67 10.03 -16.74 -3.59
N HIS A 68 10.75 -15.62 -3.55
CA HIS A 68 10.81 -14.71 -2.42
C HIS A 68 9.79 -13.60 -2.64
N VAL A 69 8.80 -13.54 -1.78
CA VAL A 69 7.66 -12.59 -1.85
C VAL A 69 7.85 -11.46 -0.85
N LEU A 70 7.61 -10.22 -1.29
CA LEU A 70 7.49 -9.02 -0.44
C LEU A 70 6.00 -8.69 -0.27
N ASP A 71 5.49 -8.69 0.96
CA ASP A 71 4.12 -8.25 1.30
C ASP A 71 4.17 -6.84 1.89
N MET A 72 3.81 -5.83 1.08
CA MET A 72 3.93 -4.40 1.40
C MET A 72 2.67 -3.87 2.08
N GLY A 73 2.84 -3.33 3.29
CA GLY A 73 1.73 -2.94 4.15
C GLY A 73 0.96 -4.18 4.58
N CYS A 74 1.67 -5.16 5.14
CA CYS A 74 1.13 -6.48 5.43
C CYS A 74 0.05 -6.46 6.53
N GLY A 75 -0.04 -5.39 7.32
CA GLY A 75 -0.95 -5.29 8.46
C GLY A 75 -0.84 -6.52 9.37
N ALA A 76 -1.96 -7.15 9.69
CA ALA A 76 -1.99 -8.38 10.51
C ALA A 76 -1.55 -9.67 9.78
N GLY A 77 -1.05 -9.58 8.54
CA GLY A 77 -0.36 -10.66 7.83
C GLY A 77 -1.23 -11.63 7.04
N HIS A 78 -2.49 -11.34 6.79
CA HIS A 78 -3.39 -12.28 6.08
C HIS A 78 -2.88 -12.65 4.69
N ALA A 79 -2.35 -11.69 3.91
CA ALA A 79 -1.75 -11.96 2.61
C ALA A 79 -0.41 -12.71 2.77
N SER A 80 0.40 -12.35 3.77
CA SER A 80 1.63 -13.08 4.11
C SER A 80 1.37 -14.56 4.41
N PHE A 81 0.34 -14.88 5.21
CA PHE A 81 0.00 -16.27 5.53
C PHE A 81 -0.53 -17.05 4.33
N ALA A 82 -1.35 -16.41 3.47
CA ALA A 82 -1.81 -17.01 2.22
C ALA A 82 -0.64 -17.29 1.27
N ALA A 83 0.33 -16.38 1.20
CA ALA A 83 1.53 -16.55 0.40
C ALA A 83 2.46 -17.65 0.95
N ALA A 84 2.68 -17.68 2.27
CA ALA A 84 3.64 -18.58 2.92
C ALA A 84 3.37 -20.07 2.66
N GLY A 85 2.10 -20.43 2.43
CA GLY A 85 1.72 -21.80 2.07
C GLY A 85 2.06 -22.19 0.62
N GLN A 86 2.47 -21.25 -0.24
CA GLN A 86 2.67 -21.45 -1.67
C GLN A 86 4.11 -21.24 -2.12
N VAL A 87 4.91 -20.45 -1.38
CA VAL A 87 6.22 -19.94 -1.82
C VAL A 87 7.34 -20.29 -0.86
N ALA A 88 8.59 -20.14 -1.31
CA ALA A 88 9.76 -20.47 -0.51
C ALA A 88 9.96 -19.50 0.67
N GLN A 89 9.73 -18.19 0.48
CA GLN A 89 9.96 -17.18 1.51
C GLN A 89 9.02 -15.99 1.36
N VAL A 90 8.58 -15.42 2.48
CA VAL A 90 7.80 -14.18 2.56
C VAL A 90 8.50 -13.18 3.46
N THR A 91 8.65 -11.95 3.01
CA THR A 91 8.99 -10.80 3.84
C THR A 91 7.73 -9.97 4.07
N ALA A 92 7.18 -10.05 5.28
CA ALA A 92 6.07 -9.21 5.73
C ALA A 92 6.62 -7.83 6.11
N TYR A 93 6.21 -6.81 5.38
CA TYR A 93 6.74 -5.45 5.47
C TYR A 93 5.65 -4.47 5.84
N ASP A 94 5.84 -3.73 6.93
CA ASP A 94 4.87 -2.75 7.41
C ASP A 94 5.58 -1.59 8.12
N LEU A 95 4.94 -0.43 8.18
CA LEU A 95 5.46 0.69 8.96
C LEU A 95 5.24 0.50 10.47
N SER A 96 4.19 -0.27 10.87
CA SER A 96 3.85 -0.51 12.27
C SER A 96 4.61 -1.69 12.86
N SER A 97 5.49 -1.43 13.83
CA SER A 97 6.17 -2.49 14.57
C SER A 97 5.20 -3.41 15.31
N GLN A 98 4.07 -2.87 15.80
CA GLN A 98 3.05 -3.65 16.50
C GLN A 98 2.34 -4.65 15.58
N MET A 99 2.06 -4.26 14.32
CA MET A 99 1.55 -5.19 13.30
C MET A 99 2.55 -6.31 13.04
N LEU A 100 3.82 -5.99 12.88
CA LEU A 100 4.88 -6.97 12.63
C LEU A 100 5.06 -7.95 13.80
N GLU A 101 4.92 -7.49 15.05
CA GLU A 101 4.93 -8.38 16.23
C GLU A 101 3.78 -9.38 16.19
N VAL A 102 2.56 -8.91 15.84
CA VAL A 102 1.37 -9.77 15.66
C VAL A 102 1.60 -10.79 14.54
N VAL A 103 2.15 -10.35 13.40
CA VAL A 103 2.48 -11.26 12.29
C VAL A 103 3.50 -12.31 12.72
N ALA A 104 4.57 -11.91 13.39
CA ALA A 104 5.62 -12.82 13.83
C ALA A 104 5.08 -13.87 14.84
N GLN A 105 4.22 -13.46 15.78
CA GLN A 105 3.59 -14.38 16.71
C GLN A 105 2.62 -15.34 16.00
N ALA A 106 1.74 -14.80 15.15
CA ALA A 106 0.77 -15.61 14.42
C ALA A 106 1.44 -16.59 13.43
N ALA A 107 2.58 -16.21 12.83
CA ALA A 107 3.37 -17.11 11.99
C ALA A 107 3.87 -18.33 12.79
N ARG A 108 4.42 -18.10 13.98
CA ARG A 108 4.85 -19.19 14.88
C ARG A 108 3.67 -20.10 15.27
N ASP A 109 2.55 -19.50 15.67
CA ASP A 109 1.35 -20.25 16.11
C ASP A 109 0.76 -21.11 14.99
N LYS A 110 0.89 -20.63 13.74
CA LYS A 110 0.44 -21.35 12.52
C LYS A 110 1.50 -22.29 11.95
N GLY A 111 2.71 -22.35 12.53
CA GLY A 111 3.79 -23.21 12.06
C GLY A 111 4.51 -22.74 10.79
N PHE A 112 4.40 -21.47 10.40
CA PHE A 112 5.14 -20.90 9.27
C PHE A 112 6.57 -20.54 9.71
N ALA A 113 7.56 -21.22 9.15
CA ALA A 113 8.98 -20.93 9.37
C ALA A 113 9.58 -20.02 8.27
N ASN A 114 8.83 -19.75 7.22
CA ASN A 114 9.28 -19.04 6.03
C ASN A 114 8.80 -17.59 5.93
N ILE A 115 8.30 -16.99 7.04
CA ILE A 115 7.91 -15.58 7.11
C ILE A 115 8.94 -14.83 7.95
N ALA A 116 9.56 -13.80 7.36
CA ALA A 116 10.37 -12.80 8.04
C ALA A 116 9.61 -11.48 8.10
N THR A 117 9.86 -10.67 9.14
CA THR A 117 9.25 -9.33 9.29
C THR A 117 10.29 -8.23 9.14
N GLN A 118 9.94 -7.13 8.49
CA GLN A 118 10.81 -5.96 8.32
C GLN A 118 9.98 -4.69 8.40
N GLN A 119 10.40 -3.74 9.23
CA GLN A 119 9.76 -2.44 9.36
C GLN A 119 10.27 -1.43 8.33
N GLY A 120 9.36 -0.58 7.80
CA GLY A 120 9.72 0.55 6.95
C GLY A 120 8.54 1.13 6.17
N TYR A 121 8.84 2.05 5.25
CA TYR A 121 7.89 2.81 4.46
C TYR A 121 7.84 2.31 3.01
N ALA A 122 6.66 2.30 2.41
CA ALA A 122 6.46 1.84 1.04
C ALA A 122 7.27 2.64 0.01
N GLU A 123 7.49 3.93 0.28
CA GLU A 123 8.21 4.88 -0.58
C GLU A 123 9.74 4.76 -0.52
N SER A 124 10.28 3.95 0.42
CA SER A 124 11.73 3.75 0.60
C SER A 124 12.01 2.36 1.14
N LEU A 125 12.14 1.40 0.25
CA LEU A 125 12.33 0.00 0.61
C LEU A 125 13.81 -0.28 0.95
N PRO A 126 14.14 -0.81 2.16
CA PRO A 126 15.50 -1.06 2.61
C PRO A 126 16.10 -2.35 2.01
N PHE A 127 15.73 -2.66 0.78
CA PHE A 127 16.17 -3.87 0.08
C PHE A 127 17.02 -3.53 -1.13
N ALA A 128 17.93 -4.43 -1.49
CA ALA A 128 18.72 -4.29 -2.70
C ALA A 128 17.85 -4.41 -3.97
N ASP A 129 18.36 -3.91 -5.08
CA ASP A 129 17.73 -4.08 -6.39
C ASP A 129 17.58 -5.57 -6.72
N ALA A 130 16.52 -5.93 -7.41
CA ALA A 130 16.27 -7.30 -7.87
C ALA A 130 16.31 -8.37 -6.76
N SER A 131 15.75 -8.07 -5.57
CA SER A 131 15.73 -8.96 -4.39
C SER A 131 14.54 -9.91 -4.38
N PHE A 132 13.41 -9.54 -5.00
CA PHE A 132 12.16 -10.26 -4.90
C PHE A 132 11.65 -10.76 -6.25
N ASP A 133 11.03 -11.94 -6.23
CA ASP A 133 10.36 -12.51 -7.40
C ASP A 133 8.94 -11.95 -7.56
N VAL A 134 8.26 -11.74 -6.42
CA VAL A 134 6.90 -11.20 -6.37
C VAL A 134 6.80 -10.14 -5.27
N ALA A 135 6.09 -9.04 -5.55
CA ALA A 135 5.60 -8.10 -4.55
C ALA A 135 4.07 -8.18 -4.48
N ILE A 136 3.52 -8.16 -3.28
CA ILE A 136 2.08 -8.13 -3.06
C ILE A 136 1.72 -6.94 -2.17
N SER A 137 0.50 -6.41 -2.30
CA SER A 137 -0.08 -5.46 -1.37
C SER A 137 -1.59 -5.66 -1.32
N ARG A 138 -2.16 -5.65 -0.12
CA ARG A 138 -3.59 -5.88 0.08
C ARG A 138 -4.18 -4.87 1.06
N TYR A 139 -5.14 -4.05 0.57
CA TYR A 139 -5.84 -3.02 1.35
C TYR A 139 -4.89 -2.08 2.11
N SER A 140 -3.81 -1.65 1.45
CA SER A 140 -2.76 -0.82 2.05
C SER A 140 -2.38 0.38 1.20
N ALA A 141 -2.41 0.28 -0.13
CA ALA A 141 -1.90 1.32 -1.01
C ALA A 141 -2.68 2.65 -0.89
N HIS A 142 -3.93 2.61 -0.46
CA HIS A 142 -4.73 3.81 -0.20
C HIS A 142 -4.31 4.59 1.06
N HIS A 143 -3.33 4.08 1.83
CA HIS A 143 -2.68 4.76 2.94
C HIS A 143 -1.28 5.29 2.58
N TRP A 144 -0.70 4.92 1.44
CA TRP A 144 0.65 5.36 1.07
C TRP A 144 0.65 6.84 0.71
N HIS A 145 1.65 7.56 1.19
CA HIS A 145 1.75 9.00 0.96
C HIS A 145 2.04 9.33 -0.51
N ASP A 146 2.91 8.54 -1.15
CA ASP A 146 3.25 8.65 -2.58
C ASP A 146 3.27 7.25 -3.23
N VAL A 147 2.13 6.85 -3.80
CA VAL A 147 1.99 5.57 -4.50
C VAL A 147 2.92 5.48 -5.71
N GLY A 148 3.14 6.59 -6.42
CA GLY A 148 4.06 6.63 -7.57
C GLY A 148 5.49 6.30 -7.15
N GLN A 149 5.96 6.86 -6.02
CA GLN A 149 7.27 6.53 -5.46
C GLN A 149 7.33 5.08 -4.97
N ALA A 150 6.29 4.59 -4.28
CA ALA A 150 6.22 3.20 -3.85
C ALA A 150 6.29 2.22 -5.03
N LEU A 151 5.60 2.50 -6.13
CA LEU A 151 5.67 1.69 -7.35
C LEU A 151 7.07 1.70 -8.00
N ARG A 152 7.79 2.82 -7.98
CA ARG A 152 9.19 2.89 -8.44
C ARG A 152 10.11 2.04 -7.56
N GLU A 153 9.92 2.07 -6.25
CA GLU A 153 10.66 1.20 -5.32
C GLU A 153 10.35 -0.28 -5.56
N VAL A 154 9.07 -0.63 -5.75
CA VAL A 154 8.68 -1.99 -6.13
C VAL A 154 9.37 -2.41 -7.42
N LYS A 155 9.36 -1.56 -8.46
CA LYS A 155 10.05 -1.84 -9.72
C LYS A 155 11.55 -2.08 -9.52
N ARG A 156 12.19 -1.33 -8.64
CA ARG A 156 13.62 -1.47 -8.32
C ARG A 156 13.94 -2.80 -7.63
N VAL A 157 13.13 -3.18 -6.63
CA VAL A 157 13.39 -4.40 -5.84
C VAL A 157 12.92 -5.67 -6.52
N LEU A 158 12.05 -5.60 -7.52
CA LEU A 158 11.64 -6.76 -8.31
C LEU A 158 12.74 -7.19 -9.27
N LYS A 159 13.00 -8.49 -9.32
CA LYS A 159 13.86 -9.11 -10.34
C LYS A 159 13.31 -8.85 -11.74
N PRO A 160 14.14 -8.91 -12.78
CA PRO A 160 13.67 -8.95 -14.17
C PRO A 160 12.62 -10.06 -14.37
N GLY A 161 11.45 -9.70 -14.87
CA GLY A 161 10.31 -10.63 -14.99
C GLY A 161 9.50 -10.85 -13.71
N GLY A 162 9.88 -10.19 -12.60
CA GLY A 162 9.13 -10.23 -11.35
C GLY A 162 7.73 -9.62 -11.47
N VAL A 163 6.84 -10.03 -10.61
CA VAL A 163 5.40 -9.70 -10.66
C VAL A 163 4.98 -8.89 -9.44
N MET A 164 4.12 -7.87 -9.64
CA MET A 164 3.41 -7.20 -8.56
C MET A 164 1.91 -7.54 -8.59
N ILE A 165 1.33 -7.85 -7.44
CA ILE A 165 -0.10 -8.11 -7.25
C ILE A 165 -0.64 -7.10 -6.25
N ILE A 166 -1.56 -6.25 -6.69
CA ILE A 166 -2.24 -5.27 -5.82
C ILE A 166 -3.70 -5.66 -5.69
N MET A 167 -4.21 -5.68 -4.47
CA MET A 167 -5.60 -5.90 -4.13
C MET A 167 -6.05 -4.73 -3.25
N ASP A 168 -6.81 -3.80 -3.80
CA ASP A 168 -7.25 -2.61 -3.07
C ASP A 168 -8.65 -2.15 -3.47
N VAL A 169 -9.23 -1.26 -2.68
CA VAL A 169 -10.49 -0.60 -3.00
C VAL A 169 -10.29 0.31 -4.20
N MET A 170 -11.09 0.13 -5.23
CA MET A 170 -10.97 0.90 -6.46
C MET A 170 -12.02 2.01 -6.52
N SER A 171 -11.58 3.22 -6.86
CA SER A 171 -12.49 4.31 -7.19
C SER A 171 -13.25 4.01 -8.49
N PRO A 172 -14.56 4.34 -8.57
CA PRO A 172 -15.35 4.12 -9.78
C PRO A 172 -14.95 4.99 -10.97
N GLY A 173 -13.99 5.92 -10.81
CA GLY A 173 -13.52 6.81 -11.88
C GLY A 173 -14.52 7.87 -12.32
N HIS A 174 -15.72 7.93 -11.77
CA HIS A 174 -16.72 8.96 -12.05
C HIS A 174 -16.57 10.11 -11.03
N PRO A 175 -16.39 11.39 -11.43
CA PRO A 175 -16.00 12.46 -10.52
C PRO A 175 -16.85 12.60 -9.27
N VAL A 176 -18.19 12.57 -9.40
CA VAL A 176 -19.12 12.73 -8.26
C VAL A 176 -19.04 11.52 -7.32
N ARG A 177 -18.98 10.30 -7.86
CA ARG A 177 -18.88 9.07 -7.06
C ARG A 177 -17.51 8.95 -6.40
N ASP A 178 -16.45 9.40 -7.08
CA ASP A 178 -15.11 9.44 -6.54
C ASP A 178 -15.04 10.38 -5.33
N VAL A 179 -15.50 11.63 -5.46
CA VAL A 179 -15.54 12.59 -4.34
C VAL A 179 -16.32 12.02 -3.16
N TRP A 180 -17.46 11.38 -3.42
CA TRP A 180 -18.27 10.77 -2.36
C TRP A 180 -17.51 9.64 -1.64
N LEU A 181 -16.88 8.72 -2.40
CA LEU A 181 -16.06 7.63 -1.85
C LEU A 181 -14.91 8.16 -1.00
N GLN A 182 -14.10 9.07 -1.54
CA GLN A 182 -12.96 9.65 -0.83
C GLN A 182 -13.40 10.36 0.46
N THR A 183 -14.54 11.06 0.43
CA THR A 183 -15.07 11.76 1.62
C THR A 183 -15.47 10.76 2.70
N VAL A 184 -16.21 9.70 2.35
CA VAL A 184 -16.64 8.67 3.31
C VAL A 184 -15.41 7.97 3.91
N GLU A 185 -14.45 7.59 3.08
CA GLU A 185 -13.23 6.92 3.55
C GLU A 185 -12.39 7.82 4.46
N ALA A 186 -12.20 9.10 4.12
CA ALA A 186 -11.47 10.05 4.96
C ALA A 186 -12.16 10.34 6.31
N LEU A 187 -13.49 10.28 6.37
CA LEU A 187 -14.25 10.42 7.62
C LEU A 187 -14.17 9.15 8.47
N ARG A 188 -14.12 7.97 7.84
CA ARG A 188 -14.03 6.68 8.51
C ARG A 188 -12.62 6.42 9.05
N ASP A 189 -11.61 6.82 8.29
CA ASP A 189 -10.20 6.54 8.55
C ASP A 189 -9.33 7.78 8.26
N THR A 190 -8.80 8.38 9.31
CA THR A 190 -7.97 9.59 9.23
C THR A 190 -6.59 9.36 8.58
N SER A 191 -6.20 8.11 8.37
CA SER A 191 -4.97 7.73 7.67
C SER A 191 -5.19 7.50 6.17
N HIS A 192 -6.46 7.57 5.69
CA HIS A 192 -6.79 7.42 4.28
C HIS A 192 -6.19 8.55 3.45
N VAL A 193 -5.49 8.20 2.37
CA VAL A 193 -4.97 9.15 1.38
C VAL A 193 -5.87 9.18 0.16
N ARG A 194 -6.00 8.05 -0.56
CA ARG A 194 -6.83 7.98 -1.77
C ARG A 194 -7.08 6.55 -2.23
N ASN A 195 -8.33 6.25 -2.61
CA ASN A 195 -8.66 5.11 -3.44
C ASN A 195 -8.52 5.51 -4.93
N TYR A 196 -7.66 4.83 -5.66
CA TYR A 196 -7.36 5.14 -7.06
C TYR A 196 -8.30 4.41 -8.01
N SER A 197 -8.66 5.04 -9.12
CA SER A 197 -9.39 4.41 -10.21
C SER A 197 -8.47 3.52 -11.05
N SER A 198 -9.07 2.67 -11.90
CA SER A 198 -8.30 1.85 -12.84
C SER A 198 -7.41 2.67 -13.77
N GLY A 199 -7.90 3.81 -14.24
CA GLY A 199 -7.12 4.72 -15.09
C GLY A 199 -5.91 5.32 -14.38
N GLU A 200 -6.07 5.72 -13.11
CA GLU A 200 -4.97 6.22 -12.28
C GLU A 200 -3.93 5.13 -12.02
N TRP A 201 -4.36 3.90 -11.70
CA TRP A 201 -3.45 2.76 -11.54
C TRP A 201 -2.65 2.45 -12.80
N LEU A 202 -3.30 2.46 -13.98
CA LEU A 202 -2.63 2.25 -15.28
C LEU A 202 -1.57 3.33 -15.54
N ALA A 203 -1.89 4.60 -15.28
CA ALA A 203 -0.96 5.71 -15.47
C ALA A 203 0.25 5.59 -14.54
N MET A 204 0.03 5.44 -13.22
CA MET A 204 1.09 5.34 -12.21
C MET A 204 2.00 4.13 -12.43
N ALA A 205 1.43 2.96 -12.78
CA ALA A 205 2.20 1.77 -13.08
C ALA A 205 3.10 1.98 -14.33
N SER A 206 2.54 2.57 -15.39
CA SER A 206 3.30 2.90 -16.61
C SER A 206 4.44 3.87 -16.34
N GLU A 207 4.20 4.93 -15.55
CA GLU A 207 5.22 5.91 -15.16
C GLU A 207 6.33 5.27 -14.29
N ALA A 208 6.00 4.27 -13.48
CA ALA A 208 6.97 3.50 -12.70
C ALA A 208 7.71 2.42 -13.53
N GLY A 209 7.38 2.26 -14.83
CA GLY A 209 7.96 1.23 -15.70
C GLY A 209 7.45 -0.18 -15.43
N LEU A 210 6.24 -0.29 -14.88
CA LEU A 210 5.49 -1.54 -14.70
C LEU A 210 4.47 -1.70 -15.84
N VAL A 211 4.20 -2.94 -16.22
CA VAL A 211 3.19 -3.28 -17.23
C VAL A 211 2.03 -4.00 -16.55
N ILE A 212 0.82 -3.49 -16.69
CA ILE A 212 -0.37 -4.16 -16.15
C ILE A 212 -0.82 -5.23 -17.14
N ASN A 213 -0.73 -6.48 -16.72
CA ASN A 213 -1.14 -7.64 -17.54
C ASN A 213 -2.59 -8.06 -17.27
N HIS A 214 -3.08 -7.85 -16.05
CA HIS A 214 -4.44 -8.22 -15.64
C HIS A 214 -5.03 -7.14 -14.74
N LEU A 215 -6.28 -6.79 -15.00
CA LEU A 215 -7.11 -5.95 -14.13
C LEU A 215 -8.43 -6.69 -13.89
N LEU A 216 -8.75 -6.94 -12.61
CA LEU A 216 -9.99 -7.58 -12.18
C LEU A 216 -10.77 -6.59 -11.31
N THR A 217 -12.04 -6.40 -11.57
CA THR A 217 -12.96 -5.53 -10.83
C THR A 217 -14.11 -6.31 -10.23
#